data_7edb7524d46148cac027e68a6a8e93f2
#
_entry.id   7edb7524d46148cac027e68a6a8e93f2
#
_cell.length_a   1.000
_cell.length_b   1.000
_cell.length_c   1.000
_cell.angle_alpha   90.00
_cell.angle_beta   90.00
_cell.angle_gamma   90.00
#
_symmetry.space_group_name_H-M   'P 1'
#
loop_
_entity.id
_entity.type
_entity.pdbx_description
1 polymer ?
#
loop_
_entity_poly.entity_id
_entity_poly.type
_entity_poly.pdbx_seq_one_letter_code
_entity_poly.pdbx_strand_id
1 'polypeptide(L)'
;LLHHELNSNFLWRYSMSEIRLDKLHNQYVIIAPERLHRPNLREKSYKIKMHASCAFCNGHENLTPPEVFAIRDNGANAPYWKTRVIPNLFKAVQIELDNISKRDGMFESMAGLGAHEILIDTPCHDCDMDDLSNESIENWLRSLIIRIDDLSKDTRLVHMSIFKNSG
;
A
#
# COMPACT_ATOMS: atom_id res chain seq x y z
N LEU A 1 -8.28 15.57 -44.22
CA LEU A 1 -7.61 14.53 -43.46
C LEU A 1 -6.86 15.19 -42.29
N LEU A 2 -7.60 15.48 -41.19
CA LEU A 2 -7.03 15.92 -39.94
C LEU A 2 -7.01 14.70 -39.02
N HIS A 3 -5.85 14.06 -38.90
CA HIS A 3 -5.57 13.12 -37.85
C HIS A 3 -5.49 13.89 -36.54
N HIS A 4 -6.51 13.70 -35.70
CA HIS A 4 -6.43 14.04 -34.30
C HIS A 4 -5.36 13.11 -33.64
N GLU A 5 -4.18 13.63 -33.45
CA GLU A 5 -3.28 13.11 -32.44
C GLU A 5 -3.94 13.38 -31.08
N LEU A 6 -4.69 12.40 -30.62
CA LEU A 6 -5.17 12.37 -29.24
C LEU A 6 -3.93 12.30 -28.34
N ASN A 7 -3.64 13.44 -27.77
CA ASN A 7 -2.49 13.74 -26.94
C ASN A 7 -2.37 12.70 -25.83
N SER A 8 -1.44 11.76 -25.95
CA SER A 8 -1.15 10.72 -24.96
C SER A 8 -0.94 11.30 -23.54
N ASN A 9 -0.51 12.57 -23.47
CA ASN A 9 -0.38 13.34 -22.24
C ASN A 9 -1.71 13.60 -21.51
N PHE A 10 -2.87 13.48 -22.17
CA PHE A 10 -4.17 13.71 -21.55
C PHE A 10 -4.67 12.47 -20.82
N LEU A 11 -4.41 11.27 -21.35
CA LEU A 11 -4.77 9.99 -20.71
C LEU A 11 -3.91 9.70 -19.45
N TRP A 12 -2.67 10.17 -19.42
CA TRP A 12 -1.79 10.06 -18.26
C TRP A 12 -2.30 10.85 -17.03
N ARG A 13 -3.10 11.89 -17.26
CA ARG A 13 -3.62 12.74 -16.17
C ARG A 13 -4.64 12.06 -15.27
N TYR A 14 -5.25 10.96 -15.68
CA TYR A 14 -6.37 10.34 -14.95
C TYR A 14 -6.05 8.98 -14.33
N SER A 15 -4.88 8.43 -14.56
CA SER A 15 -4.56 7.06 -14.15
C SER A 15 -3.45 6.94 -13.09
N MET A 16 -2.69 7.98 -12.82
CA MET A 16 -1.58 7.92 -11.86
C MET A 16 -1.89 8.69 -10.59
N SER A 17 -1.38 8.18 -9.46
CA SER A 17 -1.44 8.89 -8.19
C SER A 17 -0.65 10.19 -8.26
N GLU A 18 -1.21 11.25 -7.70
CA GLU A 18 -0.56 12.56 -7.58
C GLU A 18 -0.77 13.16 -6.18
N ILE A 19 0.12 14.04 -5.79
CA ILE A 19 0.05 14.80 -4.55
C ILE A 19 -0.16 16.25 -4.94
N ARG A 20 -1.20 16.89 -4.43
CA ARG A 20 -1.54 18.29 -4.69
C ARG A 20 -1.43 19.11 -3.42
N LEU A 21 -0.92 20.32 -3.56
CA LEU A 21 -0.94 21.31 -2.48
C LEU A 21 -2.28 22.05 -2.49
N ASP A 22 -3.05 21.88 -1.42
CA ASP A 22 -4.17 22.76 -1.08
C ASP A 22 -3.61 24.02 -0.43
N LYS A 23 -3.59 25.11 -1.19
CA LYS A 23 -3.03 26.39 -0.73
C LYS A 23 -3.90 27.11 0.30
N LEU A 24 -5.19 26.79 0.37
CA LEU A 24 -6.08 27.42 1.35
C LEU A 24 -5.78 26.89 2.75
N HIS A 25 -5.56 25.59 2.86
CA HIS A 25 -5.30 24.92 4.14
C HIS A 25 -3.80 24.62 4.37
N ASN A 26 -2.96 24.91 3.36
CA ASN A 26 -1.53 24.57 3.36
C ASN A 26 -1.27 23.08 3.67
N GLN A 27 -2.05 22.21 3.02
CA GLN A 27 -2.00 20.77 3.21
C GLN A 27 -1.75 20.06 1.89
N TYR A 28 -1.02 18.93 1.95
CA TYR A 28 -0.86 18.05 0.81
C TYR A 28 -1.96 17.00 0.81
N VAL A 29 -2.60 16.81 -0.35
CA VAL A 29 -3.66 15.84 -0.58
C VAL A 29 -3.21 14.83 -1.62
N ILE A 30 -3.31 13.56 -1.29
CA ILE A 30 -3.02 12.46 -2.23
C ILE A 30 -4.30 12.16 -3.03
N ILE A 31 -4.18 12.22 -4.35
CA ILE A 31 -5.23 11.84 -5.29
C ILE A 31 -4.80 10.53 -5.94
N ALA A 32 -5.50 9.45 -5.64
CA ALA A 32 -5.20 8.11 -6.11
C ALA A 32 -6.43 7.48 -6.79
N PRO A 33 -6.63 7.71 -8.10
CA PRO A 33 -7.80 7.24 -8.83
C PRO A 33 -7.98 5.71 -8.80
N GLU A 34 -6.90 4.96 -8.80
CA GLU A 34 -6.94 3.49 -8.73
C GLU A 34 -7.63 2.96 -7.47
N ARG A 35 -7.66 3.75 -6.39
CA ARG A 35 -8.36 3.38 -5.15
C ARG A 35 -9.89 3.41 -5.27
N LEU A 36 -10.45 3.99 -6.33
CA LEU A 36 -11.87 3.92 -6.63
C LEU A 36 -12.34 2.48 -6.90
N HIS A 37 -11.44 1.62 -7.38
CA HIS A 37 -11.71 0.21 -7.62
C HIS A 37 -11.60 -0.67 -6.36
N ARG A 38 -11.22 -0.07 -5.21
CA ARG A 38 -11.15 -0.80 -3.95
C ARG A 38 -12.55 -1.26 -3.53
N PRO A 39 -12.72 -2.55 -3.21
CA PRO A 39 -14.00 -3.04 -2.70
C PRO A 39 -14.45 -2.24 -1.47
N ASN A 40 -15.68 -1.74 -1.49
CA ASN A 40 -16.23 -1.02 -0.34
C ASN A 40 -16.77 -2.04 0.68
N LEU A 41 -15.97 -2.36 1.68
CA LEU A 41 -16.34 -3.33 2.72
C LEU A 41 -17.40 -2.79 3.70
N ARG A 42 -17.69 -1.47 3.68
CA ARG A 42 -18.68 -0.86 4.58
C ARG A 42 -20.13 -1.27 4.28
N GLU A 43 -20.42 -1.77 3.10
CA GLU A 43 -21.79 -2.20 2.71
C GLU A 43 -22.09 -3.67 3.04
N LYS A 44 -21.11 -4.47 3.43
CA LYS A 44 -21.35 -5.86 3.82
C LYS A 44 -21.32 -5.99 5.34
N SER A 45 -22.53 -5.94 5.88
CA SER A 45 -22.85 -6.26 7.27
C SER A 45 -22.07 -7.46 7.82
N TYR A 46 -21.61 -7.29 9.06
CA TYR A 46 -21.54 -8.27 10.14
C TYR A 46 -21.55 -9.76 9.74
N LYS A 47 -20.45 -10.44 10.04
CA LYS A 47 -20.35 -11.90 10.10
C LYS A 47 -20.14 -12.62 8.77
N ILE A 48 -19.10 -12.26 8.01
CA ILE A 48 -18.50 -13.28 7.16
C ILE A 48 -17.22 -13.76 7.87
N LYS A 49 -17.40 -14.71 8.78
CA LYS A 49 -16.33 -15.60 9.24
C LYS A 49 -15.98 -16.54 8.08
N MET A 50 -15.29 -16.02 7.07
CA MET A 50 -14.86 -16.86 5.94
C MET A 50 -13.34 -16.81 5.83
N HIS A 51 -12.67 -17.63 6.64
CA HIS A 51 -11.26 -17.97 6.43
C HIS A 51 -10.96 -18.35 4.98
N ALA A 52 -11.91 -18.97 4.30
CA ALA A 52 -11.79 -19.47 2.94
C ALA A 52 -11.61 -18.40 1.84
N SER A 53 -11.83 -17.12 2.12
CA SER A 53 -11.76 -16.04 1.12
C SER A 53 -10.84 -14.87 1.51
N CYS A 54 -10.18 -14.92 2.66
CA CYS A 54 -9.28 -13.85 3.09
C CYS A 54 -7.95 -13.95 2.36
N ALA A 55 -7.61 -12.93 1.58
CA ALA A 55 -6.36 -12.87 0.84
C ALA A 55 -5.10 -12.78 1.74
N PHE A 56 -5.28 -12.45 3.01
CA PHE A 56 -4.18 -12.31 3.98
C PHE A 56 -3.97 -13.56 4.83
N CYS A 57 -4.80 -14.59 4.69
CA CYS A 57 -4.60 -15.83 5.41
C CYS A 57 -3.50 -16.69 4.79
N ASN A 58 -2.87 -17.48 5.64
CA ASN A 58 -1.91 -18.50 5.22
C ASN A 58 -2.51 -19.46 4.18
N GLY A 59 -1.77 -19.74 3.11
CA GLY A 59 -2.22 -20.56 1.97
C GLY A 59 -2.92 -19.77 0.85
N HIS A 60 -3.11 -18.44 1.03
CA HIS A 60 -3.73 -17.56 0.04
C HIS A 60 -2.74 -16.55 -0.55
N GLU A 61 -1.44 -16.85 -0.51
CA GLU A 61 -0.37 -15.93 -0.95
C GLU A 61 -0.53 -15.52 -2.42
N ASN A 62 -1.14 -16.36 -3.23
CA ASN A 62 -1.45 -16.11 -4.65
C ASN A 62 -2.57 -15.09 -4.88
N LEU A 63 -3.34 -14.71 -3.85
CA LEU A 63 -4.40 -13.71 -3.93
C LEU A 63 -3.89 -12.27 -3.66
N THR A 64 -2.60 -12.13 -3.38
CA THR A 64 -1.95 -10.85 -3.13
C THR A 64 -0.81 -10.61 -4.11
N PRO A 65 -0.34 -9.37 -4.28
CA PRO A 65 0.92 -9.13 -4.96
C PRO A 65 2.07 -9.91 -4.30
N PRO A 66 3.15 -10.22 -5.06
CA PRO A 66 4.34 -10.83 -4.49
C PRO A 66 4.85 -10.03 -3.29
N GLU A 67 5.30 -10.74 -2.26
CA GLU A 67 5.82 -10.11 -1.07
C GLU A 67 7.15 -9.41 -1.32
N VAL A 68 7.37 -8.30 -0.62
CA VAL A 68 8.66 -7.59 -0.59
C VAL A 68 9.52 -8.06 0.57
N PHE A 69 8.89 -8.60 1.63
CA PHE A 69 9.57 -9.16 2.78
C PHE A 69 8.66 -10.14 3.53
N ALA A 70 9.23 -11.15 4.17
CA ALA A 70 8.52 -12.00 5.13
C ALA A 70 9.50 -12.63 6.13
N ILE A 71 9.00 -12.92 7.33
CA ILE A 71 9.68 -13.80 8.28
C ILE A 71 9.07 -15.19 8.13
N ARG A 72 9.88 -16.15 7.68
CA ARG A 72 9.50 -17.55 7.45
C ARG A 72 10.74 -18.41 7.33
N ASP A 73 10.54 -19.72 7.37
CA ASP A 73 11.62 -20.71 7.26
C ASP A 73 11.73 -21.34 5.87
N ASN A 74 10.78 -21.07 4.96
CA ASN A 74 10.70 -21.62 3.61
C ASN A 74 10.81 -20.54 2.52
N GLY A 75 10.64 -20.89 1.25
CA GLY A 75 10.84 -20.03 0.10
C GLY A 75 9.88 -18.83 0.00
N ALA A 76 10.24 -17.84 -0.80
CA ALA A 76 9.44 -16.64 -1.03
C ALA A 76 8.04 -16.98 -1.58
N ASN A 77 7.03 -16.22 -1.17
CA ASN A 77 5.62 -16.41 -1.50
C ASN A 77 5.05 -17.81 -1.17
N ALA A 78 5.73 -18.56 -0.29
CA ALA A 78 5.26 -19.84 0.21
C ALA A 78 4.39 -19.66 1.48
N PRO A 79 3.53 -20.63 1.83
CA PRO A 79 2.76 -20.62 3.06
C PRO A 79 3.66 -20.77 4.31
N TYR A 80 3.05 -20.73 5.51
CA TYR A 80 3.71 -20.87 6.82
C TYR A 80 4.70 -19.74 7.14
N TRP A 81 4.35 -18.52 6.79
CA TRP A 81 5.03 -17.30 7.23
C TRP A 81 4.60 -16.89 8.65
N LYS A 82 5.45 -16.15 9.35
CA LYS A 82 5.16 -15.55 10.67
C LYS A 82 4.65 -14.12 10.52
N THR A 83 5.31 -13.32 9.67
CA THR A 83 4.86 -11.99 9.22
C THR A 83 5.13 -11.86 7.73
N ARG A 84 4.36 -11.02 7.06
CA ARG A 84 4.48 -10.84 5.61
C ARG A 84 4.23 -9.40 5.21
N VAL A 85 5.06 -8.84 4.35
CA VAL A 85 4.91 -7.48 3.81
C VAL A 85 4.70 -7.57 2.31
N ILE A 86 3.63 -6.96 1.85
CA ILE A 86 3.23 -6.94 0.45
C ILE A 86 2.99 -5.52 -0.03
N PRO A 87 3.20 -5.19 -1.31
CA PRO A 87 2.70 -3.96 -1.88
C PRO A 87 1.17 -3.90 -1.78
N ASN A 88 0.63 -2.73 -1.47
CA ASN A 88 -0.83 -2.57 -1.51
C ASN A 88 -1.33 -2.67 -2.95
N LEU A 89 -2.31 -3.53 -3.21
CA LEU A 89 -2.92 -3.69 -4.54
C LEU A 89 -3.57 -2.37 -5.02
N PHE A 90 -4.17 -1.62 -4.09
CA PHE A 90 -4.79 -0.31 -4.35
C PHE A 90 -3.89 0.80 -3.81
N LYS A 91 -2.79 1.03 -4.49
CA LYS A 91 -1.74 1.94 -4.06
C LYS A 91 -2.26 3.39 -3.97
N ALA A 92 -1.91 4.09 -2.91
CA ALA A 92 -2.12 5.54 -2.81
C ALA A 92 -0.93 6.31 -3.43
N VAL A 93 0.27 5.75 -3.31
CA VAL A 93 1.51 6.22 -3.91
C VAL A 93 2.24 5.04 -4.54
N GLN A 94 3.11 5.28 -5.52
CA GLN A 94 3.79 4.26 -6.30
C GLN A 94 5.29 4.53 -6.34
N ILE A 95 6.09 3.53 -6.01
CA ILE A 95 7.54 3.65 -5.93
C ILE A 95 8.19 3.74 -7.33
N GLU A 96 7.49 3.25 -8.34
CA GLU A 96 7.93 3.20 -9.73
C GLU A 96 7.86 4.58 -10.42
N LEU A 97 7.22 5.58 -9.80
CA LEU A 97 7.09 6.91 -10.36
C LEU A 97 8.38 7.72 -10.19
N ASP A 98 8.61 8.61 -11.14
CA ASP A 98 9.67 9.61 -11.04
C ASP A 98 9.24 10.77 -10.15
N ASN A 99 10.21 11.40 -9.50
CA ASN A 99 9.98 12.61 -8.69
C ASN A 99 9.78 13.84 -9.59
N ILE A 100 8.60 13.93 -10.20
CA ILE A 100 8.23 15.01 -11.12
C ILE A 100 7.21 15.92 -10.44
N SER A 101 7.53 17.20 -10.35
CA SER A 101 6.58 18.24 -9.93
C SER A 101 6.10 19.06 -11.12
N LYS A 102 4.87 19.54 -11.04
CA LYS A 102 4.26 20.41 -12.06
C LYS A 102 3.61 21.60 -11.36
N ARG A 103 3.71 22.75 -12.02
CA ARG A 103 3.01 23.95 -11.60
C ARG A 103 2.15 24.45 -12.75
N ASP A 104 0.89 24.71 -12.44
CA ASP A 104 -0.09 25.27 -13.38
C ASP A 104 -0.76 26.47 -12.70
N GLY A 105 -0.25 27.68 -13.00
CA GLY A 105 -0.66 28.91 -12.34
C GLY A 105 -0.41 28.84 -10.84
N MET A 106 -1.51 28.88 -10.06
CA MET A 106 -1.47 28.80 -8.61
C MET A 106 -1.48 27.35 -8.07
N PHE A 107 -1.71 26.36 -8.93
CA PHE A 107 -1.80 24.95 -8.53
C PHE A 107 -0.43 24.29 -8.64
N GLU A 108 -0.09 23.53 -7.61
CA GLU A 108 1.11 22.72 -7.57
C GLU A 108 0.72 21.26 -7.36
N SER A 109 1.28 20.40 -8.18
CA SER A 109 1.14 18.97 -8.05
C SER A 109 2.47 18.27 -8.27
N MET A 110 2.65 17.14 -7.63
CA MET A 110 3.79 16.25 -7.85
C MET A 110 3.29 14.83 -8.07
N ALA A 111 4.10 14.01 -8.73
CA ALA A 111 3.79 12.60 -8.87
C ALA A 111 3.62 11.97 -7.47
N GLY A 112 2.69 11.05 -7.34
CA GLY A 112 2.45 10.30 -6.10
C GLY A 112 3.54 9.25 -5.86
N LEU A 113 4.82 9.70 -5.87
CA LEU A 113 5.96 8.84 -5.59
C LEU A 113 5.93 8.40 -4.14
N GLY A 114 6.09 7.10 -3.91
CA GLY A 114 6.19 6.53 -2.58
C GLY A 114 5.90 5.03 -2.53
N ALA A 115 6.29 4.36 -1.48
CA ALA A 115 5.96 2.97 -1.21
C ALA A 115 4.67 2.89 -0.38
N HIS A 116 3.69 2.13 -0.84
CA HIS A 116 2.48 1.83 -0.08
C HIS A 116 2.41 0.33 0.16
N GLU A 117 2.79 -0.07 1.35
CA GLU A 117 2.89 -1.47 1.75
C GLU A 117 1.87 -1.82 2.84
N ILE A 118 1.53 -3.10 2.92
CA ILE A 118 0.73 -3.70 3.97
C ILE A 118 1.61 -4.70 4.70
N LEU A 119 1.78 -4.50 6.00
CA LEU A 119 2.42 -5.47 6.88
C LEU A 119 1.32 -6.32 7.52
N ILE A 120 1.31 -7.61 7.24
CA ILE A 120 0.42 -8.62 7.81
C ILE A 120 1.15 -9.18 9.03
N ASP A 121 0.64 -8.90 10.20
CA ASP A 121 1.29 -9.15 11.49
C ASP A 121 1.20 -10.61 11.94
N THR A 122 0.19 -11.35 11.49
CA THR A 122 -0.03 -12.74 11.87
C THR A 122 -0.78 -13.50 10.78
N PRO A 123 -0.51 -14.80 10.59
CA PRO A 123 -1.33 -15.66 9.73
C PRO A 123 -2.68 -16.06 10.37
N CYS A 124 -2.90 -15.74 11.63
CA CYS A 124 -4.14 -16.01 12.33
C CYS A 124 -5.23 -15.02 11.91
N HIS A 125 -6.37 -15.51 11.44
CA HIS A 125 -7.44 -14.67 10.90
C HIS A 125 -8.21 -13.90 11.97
N ASP A 126 -8.52 -14.56 13.07
CA ASP A 126 -9.40 -14.05 14.13
C ASP A 126 -8.62 -13.57 15.36
N CYS A 127 -7.30 -13.37 15.25
CA CYS A 127 -6.47 -12.91 16.36
C CYS A 127 -6.40 -11.39 16.39
N ASP A 128 -6.73 -10.81 17.52
CA ASP A 128 -6.42 -9.42 17.83
C ASP A 128 -4.98 -9.30 18.39
N MET A 129 -4.52 -8.07 18.58
CA MET A 129 -3.13 -7.82 18.98
C MET A 129 -2.80 -8.37 20.36
N ASP A 130 -3.77 -8.41 21.26
CA ASP A 130 -3.68 -8.95 22.61
C ASP A 130 -3.68 -10.48 22.67
N ASP A 131 -4.11 -11.15 21.59
CA ASP A 131 -4.00 -12.60 21.42
C ASP A 131 -2.61 -13.05 20.93
N LEU A 132 -1.79 -12.13 20.46
CA LEU A 132 -0.49 -12.45 19.88
C LEU A 132 0.53 -12.83 20.96
N SER A 133 1.31 -13.88 20.66
CA SER A 133 2.47 -14.22 21.50
C SER A 133 3.56 -13.13 21.44
N ASN A 134 4.42 -13.08 22.46
CA ASN A 134 5.57 -12.17 22.46
C ASN A 134 6.46 -12.38 21.24
N GLU A 135 6.64 -13.61 20.77
CA GLU A 135 7.39 -13.92 19.56
C GLU A 135 6.71 -13.31 18.31
N SER A 136 5.39 -13.39 18.23
CA SER A 136 4.64 -12.79 17.11
C SER A 136 4.76 -11.28 17.08
N ILE A 137 4.67 -10.64 18.26
CA ILE A 137 4.86 -9.18 18.38
C ILE A 137 6.29 -8.78 18.01
N GLU A 138 7.29 -9.55 18.48
CA GLU A 138 8.70 -9.31 18.10
C GLU A 138 8.90 -9.42 16.60
N ASN A 139 8.39 -10.47 15.97
CA ASN A 139 8.48 -10.65 14.52
C ASN A 139 7.80 -9.51 13.75
N TRP A 140 6.65 -9.06 14.21
CA TRP A 140 5.94 -7.91 13.63
C TRP A 140 6.78 -6.64 13.72
N LEU A 141 7.31 -6.29 14.90
CA LEU A 141 8.16 -5.11 15.10
C LEU A 141 9.46 -5.22 14.31
N ARG A 142 10.07 -6.40 14.26
CA ARG A 142 11.27 -6.66 13.46
C ARG A 142 11.02 -6.45 11.98
N SER A 143 9.90 -6.94 11.45
CA SER A 143 9.51 -6.72 10.06
C SER A 143 9.34 -5.24 9.75
N LEU A 144 8.71 -4.49 10.66
CA LEU A 144 8.54 -3.05 10.53
C LEU A 144 9.89 -2.33 10.48
N ILE A 145 10.80 -2.62 11.40
CA ILE A 145 12.14 -2.01 11.46
C ILE A 145 12.91 -2.29 10.16
N ILE A 146 12.89 -3.54 9.69
CA ILE A 146 13.58 -3.93 8.45
C ILE A 146 13.02 -3.16 7.25
N ARG A 147 11.69 -2.98 7.17
CA ARG A 147 11.09 -2.22 6.06
C ARG A 147 11.40 -0.73 6.14
N ILE A 148 11.40 -0.15 7.33
CA ILE A 148 11.80 1.24 7.55
C ILE A 148 13.26 1.44 7.08
N ASP A 149 14.16 0.58 7.51
CA ASP A 149 15.58 0.66 7.15
C ASP A 149 15.79 0.49 5.65
N ASP A 150 15.06 -0.41 5.01
CA ASP A 150 15.16 -0.63 3.57
C ASP A 150 14.63 0.56 2.78
N LEU A 151 13.45 1.06 3.10
CA LEU A 151 12.82 2.20 2.41
C LEU A 151 13.60 3.50 2.65
N SER A 152 14.25 3.66 3.79
CA SER A 152 15.06 4.85 4.09
C SER A 152 16.32 5.00 3.22
N LYS A 153 16.73 3.94 2.52
CA LYS A 153 17.83 3.97 1.55
C LYS A 153 17.46 4.70 0.27
N ASP A 154 16.17 4.80 -0.04
CA ASP A 154 15.70 5.60 -1.16
C ASP A 154 15.55 7.07 -0.74
N THR A 155 16.52 7.89 -1.14
CA THR A 155 16.59 9.32 -0.77
C THR A 155 15.43 10.16 -1.32
N ARG A 156 14.60 9.61 -2.20
CA ARG A 156 13.37 10.25 -2.69
C ARG A 156 12.25 10.21 -1.65
N LEU A 157 12.32 9.26 -0.70
CA LEU A 157 11.32 9.07 0.36
C LEU A 157 11.73 9.88 1.59
N VAL A 158 11.09 11.01 1.79
CA VAL A 158 11.44 11.96 2.87
C VAL A 158 10.52 11.88 4.08
N HIS A 159 9.42 11.13 3.98
CA HIS A 159 8.43 10.96 5.04
C HIS A 159 7.91 9.54 5.07
N MET A 160 7.69 9.02 6.27
CA MET A 160 7.08 7.72 6.49
C MET A 160 5.92 7.84 7.47
N SER A 161 4.79 7.27 7.11
CA SER A 161 3.61 7.19 7.97
C SER A 161 3.25 5.74 8.22
N ILE A 162 3.11 5.36 9.48
CA ILE A 162 2.78 4.01 9.90
C ILE A 162 1.50 4.08 10.72
N PHE A 163 0.55 3.23 10.38
CA PHE A 163 -0.70 3.11 11.15
C PHE A 163 -1.19 1.67 11.10
N LYS A 164 -1.85 1.25 12.17
CA LYS A 164 -2.50 -0.06 12.25
C LYS A 164 -4.00 0.11 12.14
N ASN A 165 -4.60 -0.65 11.24
CA ASN A 165 -6.05 -0.82 11.19
C ASN A 165 -6.45 -1.98 12.11
N SER A 166 -7.51 -1.80 12.86
CA SER A 166 -8.16 -2.82 13.68
C SER A 166 -9.64 -2.88 13.33
N GLY A 167 -10.25 -4.06 13.40
CA GLY A 167 -11.68 -4.26 13.16
C GLY A 167 -12.00 -5.28 12.12
#